data_d3b9eca81f0296e4cb1d9bc112a99197
#
_entry.id   d3b9eca81f0296e4cb1d9bc112a99197
#
_cell.length_a   1.000
_cell.length_b   1.000
_cell.length_c   1.000
_cell.angle_alpha   90.00
_cell.angle_beta   90.00
_cell.angle_gamma   90.00
#
_symmetry.space_group_name_H-M   'P 1'
#
loop_
_entity.id
_entity.type
_entity.pdbx_description
1 polymer ?
#
loop_
_entity_poly.entity_id
_entity_poly.type
_entity_poly.pdbx_seq_one_letter_code
_entity_poly.pdbx_strand_id
1 'polypeptide(L)' 'MSNTHILAEIRCPHCRRLYTLQLSKAGIEARKNGAFVQDAFPELTAGERELLISGTCDDCWKRFFPESD' A
#
# COMPACT_ATOMS: atom_id res chain seq x y z
N MET A 1 25.13 8.09 0.23
CA MET A 1 23.92 7.83 1.00
C MET A 1 23.09 6.75 0.34
N SER A 2 22.83 5.70 1.05
CA SER A 2 21.99 4.64 0.52
C SER A 2 20.52 5.02 0.65
N ASN A 3 19.83 4.99 -0.46
CA ASN A 3 18.41 5.22 -0.48
C ASN A 3 17.70 3.90 -0.18
N THR A 4 17.15 3.76 1.02
CA THR A 4 16.55 2.51 1.45
C THR A 4 15.07 2.41 1.10
N HIS A 5 14.49 3.47 0.53
CA HIS A 5 13.09 3.51 0.17
C HIS A 5 12.92 3.82 -1.30
N ILE A 6 11.85 3.28 -1.88
CA ILE A 6 11.45 3.54 -3.25
C ILE A 6 10.06 4.14 -3.21
N LEU A 7 9.83 5.17 -4.03
CA LEU A 7 8.51 5.77 -4.15
C LEU A 7 7.72 5.00 -5.19
N ALA A 8 6.58 4.48 -4.78
CA ALA A 8 5.67 3.77 -5.67
C ALA A 8 4.45 4.65 -5.91
N GLU A 9 4.11 4.85 -7.16
CA GLU A 9 2.92 5.61 -7.52
C GLU A 9 1.80 4.65 -7.90
N ILE A 10 0.67 4.79 -7.23
CA ILE A 10 -0.47 3.91 -7.43
C ILE A 10 -1.68 4.77 -7.70
N ARG A 11 -2.35 4.53 -8.82
CA ARG A 11 -3.56 5.25 -9.18
C ARG A 11 -4.76 4.40 -8.84
N CYS A 12 -5.64 4.94 -8.00
CA CYS A 12 -6.90 4.25 -7.67
C CYS A 12 -7.78 4.23 -8.91
N PRO A 13 -8.22 3.04 -9.37
CA PRO A 13 -9.04 2.95 -10.58
C PRO A 13 -10.46 3.50 -10.41
N HIS A 14 -10.88 3.68 -9.17
CA HIS A 14 -12.25 4.14 -8.89
C HIS A 14 -12.38 5.66 -8.86
N CYS A 15 -11.46 6.34 -8.18
CA CYS A 15 -11.48 7.80 -8.10
C CYS A 15 -10.41 8.45 -8.96
N ARG A 16 -9.49 7.66 -9.50
CA ARG A 16 -8.41 8.07 -10.38
C ARG A 16 -7.41 9.03 -9.75
N ARG A 17 -7.37 9.05 -8.42
CA ARG A 17 -6.37 9.84 -7.71
C ARG A 17 -5.06 9.08 -7.69
N LEU A 18 -3.98 9.84 -7.75
CA LEU A 18 -2.63 9.28 -7.69
C LEU A 18 -2.14 9.33 -6.26
N TYR A 19 -1.67 8.21 -5.77
CA TYR A 19 -1.12 8.10 -4.42
C TYR A 19 0.33 7.65 -4.49
N THR A 20 1.14 8.19 -3.62
CA THR A 20 2.56 7.86 -3.56
C THR A 20 2.85 7.18 -2.21
N LEU A 21 3.47 6.02 -2.27
CA LEU A 21 3.84 5.27 -1.07
C LEU A 21 5.36 5.13 -1.04
N GLN A 22 5.92 5.25 0.16
CA GLN A 22 7.34 4.95 0.38
C GLN A 22 7.47 3.50 0.81
N LEU A 23 8.12 2.70 -0.01
CA LEU A 23 8.31 1.28 0.25
C LEU A 23 9.78 1.00 0.53
N SER A 24 10.07 0.31 1.62
CA SER A 24 11.44 -0.06 1.93
C SER A 24 11.91 -1.14 0.94
N LYS A 25 13.17 -1.07 0.57
CA LYS A 25 13.75 -2.08 -0.32
C LYS A 25 13.74 -3.45 0.36
N ALA A 26 13.98 -3.48 1.66
CA ALA A 26 13.91 -4.71 2.42
C ALA A 26 12.52 -5.32 2.39
N GLY A 27 11.48 -4.47 2.49
CA GLY A 27 10.11 -4.92 2.41
C GLY A 27 9.76 -5.47 1.04
N ILE A 28 10.24 -4.82 -0.02
CA ILE A 28 10.02 -5.30 -1.38
C ILE A 28 10.64 -6.68 -1.56
N GLU A 29 11.85 -6.85 -1.06
CA GLU A 29 12.54 -8.13 -1.15
C GLU A 29 11.81 -9.21 -0.36
N ALA A 30 11.36 -8.87 0.85
CA ALA A 30 10.59 -9.81 1.67
C ALA A 30 9.29 -10.21 0.96
N ARG A 31 8.63 -9.27 0.31
CA ARG A 31 7.40 -9.54 -0.42
C ARG A 31 7.64 -10.48 -1.59
N LYS A 32 8.75 -10.29 -2.30
CA LYS A 32 9.14 -11.20 -3.39
C LYS A 32 9.36 -12.61 -2.88
N ASN A 33 9.82 -12.75 -1.65
CA ASN A 33 10.08 -14.04 -1.03
C ASN A 33 8.84 -14.65 -0.37
N GLY A 34 7.67 -14.04 -0.55
CA GLY A 34 6.42 -14.61 -0.09
C GLY A 34 5.88 -14.04 1.22
N ALA A 35 6.51 -13.03 1.79
CA ALA A 35 6.01 -12.43 3.02
C ALA A 35 4.69 -11.72 2.78
N PHE A 36 3.84 -11.69 3.81
CA PHE A 36 2.61 -10.92 3.72
C PHE A 36 2.92 -9.43 3.71
N VAL A 37 2.05 -8.63 3.09
CA VAL A 37 2.26 -7.19 2.99
C VAL A 37 2.44 -6.57 4.37
N GLN A 38 1.63 -6.96 5.35
CA GLN A 38 1.72 -6.43 6.70
C GLN A 38 3.05 -6.76 7.39
N ASP A 39 3.67 -7.87 7.01
CA ASP A 39 4.97 -8.26 7.56
C ASP A 39 6.11 -7.60 6.79
N ALA A 40 5.95 -7.46 5.48
CA ALA A 40 6.96 -6.84 4.64
C ALA A 40 7.04 -5.33 4.87
N PHE A 41 5.90 -4.69 5.10
CA PHE A 41 5.80 -3.25 5.28
C PHE A 41 5.03 -2.91 6.55
N PRO A 42 5.60 -3.18 7.72
CA PRO A 42 4.89 -2.94 8.98
C PRO A 42 4.62 -1.47 9.26
N GLU A 43 5.33 -0.57 8.59
CA GLU A 43 5.14 0.87 8.75
C GLU A 43 3.93 1.42 7.99
N LEU A 44 3.37 0.66 7.09
CA LEU A 44 2.20 1.11 6.33
C LEU A 44 0.94 1.02 7.15
N THR A 45 0.04 1.98 6.96
CA THR A 45 -1.28 1.93 7.58
C THR A 45 -2.13 0.89 6.86
N ALA A 46 -3.28 0.55 7.47
CA ALA A 46 -4.20 -0.41 6.86
C ALA A 46 -4.67 0.07 5.48
N GLY A 47 -4.97 1.37 5.35
CA GLY A 47 -5.38 1.93 4.07
C GLY A 47 -4.28 1.87 3.03
N GLU A 48 -3.06 2.13 3.45
CA GLU A 48 -1.91 2.07 2.54
C GLU A 48 -1.64 0.64 2.08
N ARG A 49 -1.79 -0.33 2.98
CA ARG A 49 -1.64 -1.74 2.62
C ARG A 49 -2.69 -2.15 1.61
N GLU A 50 -3.93 -1.71 1.80
CA GLU A 50 -5.00 -2.05 0.89
C GLU A 50 -4.76 -1.43 -0.49
N LEU A 51 -4.25 -0.21 -0.52
CA LEU A 51 -3.88 0.43 -1.76
C LEU A 51 -2.81 -0.38 -2.50
N LEU A 52 -1.85 -0.91 -1.77
CA LEU A 52 -0.78 -1.70 -2.36
C LEU A 52 -1.29 -3.05 -2.88
N ILE A 53 -2.22 -3.67 -2.16
CA ILE A 53 -2.75 -4.99 -2.51
C ILE A 53 -3.72 -4.91 -3.67
N SER A 54 -4.73 -4.06 -3.56
CA SER A 54 -5.83 -4.02 -4.52
C SER A 54 -5.80 -2.80 -5.44
N GLY A 55 -5.00 -1.80 -5.11
CA GLY A 55 -4.97 -0.55 -5.84
C GLY A 55 -6.10 0.40 -5.47
N THR A 56 -6.96 0.00 -4.54
CA THR A 56 -8.10 0.82 -4.12
C THR A 56 -7.67 1.72 -2.97
N CYS A 57 -7.92 3.03 -3.10
CA CYS A 57 -7.55 3.96 -2.04
C CYS A 57 -8.48 3.80 -0.83
N ASP A 58 -8.02 4.34 0.31
CA ASP A 58 -8.74 4.20 1.56
C ASP A 58 -10.16 4.76 1.48
N ASP A 59 -10.33 5.91 0.83
CA ASP A 59 -11.64 6.53 0.68
C ASP A 59 -12.60 5.64 -0.12
N CYS A 60 -12.12 5.07 -1.22
CA CYS A 60 -12.94 4.18 -2.02
C CYS A 60 -13.20 2.86 -1.31
N TRP A 61 -12.22 2.36 -0.59
CA TRP A 61 -12.37 1.14 0.19
C TRP A 61 -13.49 1.30 1.21
N LYS A 62 -13.49 2.42 1.94
CA LYS A 62 -14.53 2.69 2.93
C LYS A 62 -15.91 2.85 2.31
N ARG A 63 -15.96 3.34 1.07
CA ARG A 63 -17.22 3.49 0.36
C ARG A 63 -17.81 2.14 -0.03
N PHE A 64 -16.96 1.20 -0.47
CA PHE A 64 -17.41 -0.11 -0.90
C PHE A 64 -17.62 -1.06 0.27
N PHE A 65 -16.84 -0.89 1.32
CA PHE A 65 -16.89 -1.76 2.50
C PHE A 65 -17.00 -0.90 3.75
N PRO A 66 -18.14 -0.23 3.93
CA PRO A 66 -18.33 0.62 5.11
C PRO A 66 -18.27 -0.23 6.37
N GLU A 67 -17.46 0.19 7.31
CA GLU A 67 -17.38 -0.48 8.57
C GLU A 67 -18.57 -0.07 9.43
N SER A 68 -19.30 -1.05 9.88
CA SER A 68 -20.41 -0.81 10.77
C SER A 68 -19.92 -1.04 12.19
N ASP A 69 -19.51 0.00 12.81
CA ASP A 69 -19.14 -0.07 14.21
C ASP A 69 -20.26 0.36 15.08
#